data_dd85b1cf8adf060450c597cc5ba7e1b2
#
_entry.id   dd85b1cf8adf060450c597cc5ba7e1b2
#
_cell.length_a   1.000
_cell.length_b   1.000
_cell.length_c   1.000
_cell.angle_alpha   90.00
_cell.angle_beta   90.00
_cell.angle_gamma   90.00
#
_symmetry.space_group_name_H-M   'P 1'
#
loop_
_entity.id
_entity.type
_entity.pdbx_description
1 polymer ?
#
loop_
_entity_poly.entity_id
_entity_poly.type
_entity_poly.pdbx_seq_one_letter_code
_entity_poly.pdbx_strand_id
1 'polypeptide(L)'
;MTYQSVDQRIRVCDYLSVAQIFLQSNFFLERKLDFSDIKPRLLGHWGTCHGINMIYANTRQLPNFQFILGPGHGFPALQANLFLDGELLKIDKNATIDRAGVEYISKFFSWPNGFPSHASPSAPGVISEGGELGYALATAYGAALSAPEKNIVVVIGDGEFETGTALASMNLVKLIGQKYSAIEYEADKTLNKIHGTVLPFLHLNGYKISGPTITGRKSEHELMQLIRGFGFSPIMIETEAPRDFAKALEQGKSYANPFFILKTAKGASGPTEVAGAKIAGNYLSHQIPLKNAKTDQSELDLLEIWLKSYDFSPDLLKHYQPQNSKESPNA
;
A
#
# COMPACT_ATOMS: atom_id res chain seq x y z
N MET A 1 -15.68 8.81 5.03
CA MET A 1 -14.91 8.42 6.26
C MET A 1 -14.43 9.66 6.98
N THR A 2 -14.33 9.60 8.32
CA THR A 2 -13.66 10.64 9.11
C THR A 2 -12.14 10.43 9.06
N TYR A 3 -11.34 11.44 9.33
CA TYR A 3 -9.88 11.30 9.44
C TYR A 3 -9.48 10.25 10.48
N GLN A 4 -10.24 10.16 11.59
CA GLN A 4 -10.02 9.15 12.62
C GLN A 4 -10.22 7.72 12.10
N SER A 5 -11.22 7.49 11.22
CA SER A 5 -11.45 6.16 10.64
C SER A 5 -10.39 5.76 9.62
N VAL A 6 -9.78 6.73 8.92
CA VAL A 6 -8.64 6.49 8.02
C VAL A 6 -7.41 6.11 8.82
N ASP A 7 -7.07 6.87 9.86
CA ASP A 7 -5.94 6.59 10.74
C ASP A 7 -6.07 5.22 11.43
N GLN A 8 -7.26 4.91 11.95
CA GLN A 8 -7.55 3.60 12.54
C GLN A 8 -7.31 2.47 11.52
N ARG A 9 -7.77 2.64 10.27
CA ARG A 9 -7.56 1.65 9.23
C ARG A 9 -6.07 1.45 8.95
N ILE A 10 -5.30 2.52 8.84
CA ILE A 10 -3.84 2.45 8.60
C ILE A 10 -3.20 1.61 9.72
N ARG A 11 -3.51 1.90 10.99
CA ARG A 11 -2.96 1.15 12.13
C ARG A 11 -3.35 -0.34 12.11
N VAL A 12 -4.61 -0.65 11.79
CA VAL A 12 -5.06 -2.05 11.65
C VAL A 12 -4.32 -2.75 10.52
N CYS A 13 -4.16 -2.11 9.35
CA CYS A 13 -3.41 -2.68 8.23
C CYS A 13 -1.91 -2.84 8.54
N ASP A 14 -1.31 -1.90 9.28
CA ASP A 14 0.06 -2.01 9.74
C ASP A 14 0.23 -3.21 10.67
N TYR A 15 -0.66 -3.36 11.67
CA TYR A 15 -0.67 -4.53 12.54
C TYR A 15 -0.76 -5.84 11.75
N LEU A 16 -1.74 -5.94 10.85
CA LEU A 16 -1.93 -7.12 10.01
C LEU A 16 -0.72 -7.40 9.12
N SER A 17 -0.05 -6.35 8.61
CA SER A 17 1.17 -6.50 7.81
C SER A 17 2.31 -7.11 8.64
N VAL A 18 2.49 -6.65 9.88
CA VAL A 18 3.50 -7.20 10.79
C VAL A 18 3.14 -8.63 11.20
N ALA A 19 1.87 -8.88 11.57
CA ALA A 19 1.40 -10.22 11.94
C ALA A 19 1.64 -11.24 10.82
N GLN A 20 1.38 -10.89 9.56
CA GLN A 20 1.65 -11.72 8.39
C GLN A 20 3.13 -12.08 8.25
N ILE A 21 4.03 -11.16 8.55
CA ILE A 21 5.47 -11.39 8.42
C ILE A 21 5.99 -12.29 9.54
N PHE A 22 5.54 -12.09 10.77
CA PHE A 22 6.18 -12.65 11.95
C PHE A 22 5.41 -13.81 12.61
N LEU A 23 4.07 -13.72 12.71
CA LEU A 23 3.31 -14.58 13.61
C LEU A 23 2.82 -15.87 12.96
N GLN A 24 2.89 -16.98 13.70
CA GLN A 24 2.22 -18.25 13.40
C GLN A 24 1.18 -18.65 14.45
N SER A 25 1.16 -17.99 15.61
CA SER A 25 0.17 -18.15 16.68
C SER A 25 0.10 -16.88 17.53
N ASN A 26 -0.79 -16.84 18.54
CA ASN A 26 -0.99 -15.69 19.43
C ASN A 26 -1.19 -14.36 18.68
N PHE A 27 -1.95 -14.40 17.59
CA PHE A 27 -2.15 -13.29 16.63
C PHE A 27 -2.81 -12.05 17.25
N PHE A 28 -3.27 -12.11 18.48
CA PHE A 28 -3.96 -11.01 19.19
C PHE A 28 -3.25 -10.62 20.49
N LEU A 29 -2.04 -11.15 20.73
CA LEU A 29 -1.24 -10.87 21.92
C LEU A 29 -2.01 -11.09 23.24
N GLU A 30 -2.82 -12.15 23.31
CA GLU A 30 -3.60 -12.52 24.50
C GLU A 30 -2.71 -12.96 25.67
N ARG A 31 -1.48 -13.29 25.40
CA ARG A 31 -0.39 -13.52 26.35
C ARG A 31 0.91 -12.89 25.81
N LYS A 32 1.95 -12.83 26.63
CA LYS A 32 3.27 -12.42 26.18
C LYS A 32 3.73 -13.32 25.01
N LEU A 33 4.41 -12.73 24.01
CA LEU A 33 4.97 -13.50 22.90
C LEU A 33 6.04 -14.49 23.39
N ASP A 34 6.02 -15.65 22.79
CA ASP A 34 7.01 -16.71 22.95
C ASP A 34 7.64 -17.03 21.59
N PHE A 35 8.84 -17.61 21.60
CA PHE A 35 9.51 -18.00 20.36
C PHE A 35 8.70 -18.96 19.50
N SER A 36 7.84 -19.78 20.11
CA SER A 36 6.91 -20.66 19.38
C SER A 36 5.83 -19.91 18.59
N ASP A 37 5.56 -18.64 18.93
CA ASP A 37 4.61 -17.80 18.20
C ASP A 37 5.18 -17.26 16.89
N ILE A 38 6.48 -17.31 16.72
CA ILE A 38 7.19 -16.75 15.58
C ILE A 38 7.37 -17.81 14.49
N LYS A 39 7.08 -17.47 13.26
CA LYS A 39 7.25 -18.34 12.09
C LYS A 39 8.67 -18.92 12.03
N PRO A 40 8.84 -20.20 11.66
CA PRO A 40 10.17 -20.82 11.53
C PRO A 40 11.00 -20.18 10.43
N ARG A 41 10.35 -19.57 9.44
CA ARG A 41 10.95 -18.85 8.32
C ARG A 41 10.24 -17.52 8.16
N LEU A 42 10.95 -16.43 8.47
CA LEU A 42 10.45 -15.08 8.28
C LEU A 42 10.62 -14.68 6.81
N LEU A 43 9.53 -14.27 6.18
CA LEU A 43 9.51 -13.73 4.81
C LEU A 43 8.56 -12.54 4.76
N GLY A 44 8.96 -11.51 4.04
CA GLY A 44 8.18 -10.31 3.82
C GLY A 44 9.05 -9.06 3.78
N HIS A 45 8.44 -7.94 3.48
CA HIS A 45 9.11 -6.66 3.33
C HIS A 45 8.28 -5.59 4.04
N TRP A 46 8.78 -5.18 5.20
CA TRP A 46 8.11 -4.14 5.99
C TRP A 46 8.33 -2.73 5.43
N GLY A 47 9.53 -2.46 4.91
CA GLY A 47 10.05 -1.11 4.67
C GLY A 47 9.16 -0.15 3.87
N THR A 48 8.21 -0.67 3.10
CA THR A 48 7.27 0.13 2.29
C THR A 48 5.80 -0.04 2.72
N CYS A 49 5.49 -0.96 3.65
CA CYS A 49 4.11 -1.31 3.98
C CYS A 49 3.30 -0.13 4.51
N HIS A 50 3.85 0.64 5.43
CA HIS A 50 3.15 1.78 6.02
C HIS A 50 2.68 2.79 4.96
N GLY A 51 3.58 3.23 4.06
CA GLY A 51 3.21 4.16 2.99
C GLY A 51 2.16 3.58 2.01
N ILE A 52 2.23 2.27 1.73
CA ILE A 52 1.19 1.60 0.92
C ILE A 52 -0.16 1.63 1.65
N ASN A 53 -0.18 1.32 2.95
CA ASN A 53 -1.39 1.38 3.76
C ASN A 53 -1.99 2.80 3.79
N MET A 54 -1.13 3.82 3.90
CA MET A 54 -1.55 5.23 3.81
C MET A 54 -2.22 5.55 2.47
N ILE A 55 -1.57 5.21 1.35
CA ILE A 55 -2.11 5.49 0.01
C ILE A 55 -3.44 4.75 -0.17
N TYR A 56 -3.49 3.47 0.14
CA TYR A 56 -4.69 2.67 -0.02
C TYR A 56 -5.85 3.21 0.83
N ALA A 57 -5.63 3.43 2.13
CA ALA A 57 -6.67 3.89 3.06
C ALA A 57 -7.29 5.24 2.65
N ASN A 58 -6.48 6.15 2.11
CA ASN A 58 -6.92 7.47 1.69
C ASN A 58 -7.58 7.49 0.29
N THR A 59 -7.34 6.48 -0.57
CA THR A 59 -7.82 6.48 -1.95
C THR A 59 -8.93 5.47 -2.23
N ARG A 60 -9.11 4.45 -1.37
CA ARG A 60 -10.07 3.35 -1.58
C ARG A 60 -11.53 3.75 -1.75
N GLN A 61 -11.90 4.97 -1.38
CA GLN A 61 -13.26 5.49 -1.53
C GLN A 61 -13.55 6.08 -2.92
N LEU A 62 -12.54 6.16 -3.78
CA LEU A 62 -12.76 6.58 -5.15
C LEU A 62 -13.76 5.62 -5.82
N PRO A 63 -14.75 6.13 -6.55
CA PRO A 63 -15.69 5.27 -7.25
C PRO A 63 -14.93 4.39 -8.25
N ASN A 64 -15.40 3.15 -8.45
CA ASN A 64 -14.77 2.19 -9.35
C ASN A 64 -13.24 2.06 -9.16
N PHE A 65 -12.84 2.04 -7.90
CA PHE A 65 -11.44 2.00 -7.47
C PHE A 65 -10.72 0.74 -7.97
N GLN A 66 -9.52 0.94 -8.49
CA GLN A 66 -8.56 -0.11 -8.83
C GLN A 66 -7.19 0.29 -8.27
N PHE A 67 -6.52 -0.65 -7.59
CA PHE A 67 -5.19 -0.40 -7.03
C PHE A 67 -4.13 -1.23 -7.75
N ILE A 68 -3.02 -0.59 -8.14
CA ILE A 68 -1.87 -1.25 -8.77
C ILE A 68 -0.65 -0.99 -7.91
N LEU A 69 -0.01 -2.07 -7.48
CA LEU A 69 1.15 -2.04 -6.59
C LEU A 69 2.44 -2.32 -7.39
N GLY A 70 3.22 -1.28 -7.67
CA GLY A 70 4.52 -1.39 -8.32
C GLY A 70 5.57 -2.03 -7.40
N PRO A 71 5.80 -1.53 -6.16
CA PRO A 71 6.69 -2.21 -5.23
C PRO A 71 6.03 -3.49 -4.67
N GLY A 72 5.90 -4.51 -5.52
CA GLY A 72 5.13 -5.73 -5.24
C GLY A 72 5.57 -6.51 -4.01
N HIS A 73 6.80 -6.30 -3.54
CA HIS A 73 7.29 -6.82 -2.26
C HIS A 73 6.53 -6.25 -1.05
N GLY A 74 5.84 -5.10 -1.18
CA GLY A 74 4.93 -4.55 -0.16
C GLY A 74 3.58 -5.26 -0.07
N PHE A 75 3.46 -6.46 -0.61
CA PHE A 75 2.21 -7.24 -0.64
C PHE A 75 1.58 -7.50 0.75
N PRO A 76 2.32 -7.61 1.88
CA PRO A 76 1.67 -7.70 3.20
C PRO A 76 0.68 -6.57 3.45
N ALA A 77 1.01 -5.35 3.04
CA ALA A 77 0.12 -4.19 3.15
C ALA A 77 -1.09 -4.30 2.22
N LEU A 78 -0.87 -4.67 0.96
CA LEU A 78 -1.98 -4.85 0.02
C LEU A 78 -2.91 -5.97 0.48
N GLN A 79 -2.38 -7.11 0.92
CA GLN A 79 -3.18 -8.24 1.43
C GLN A 79 -4.01 -7.82 2.66
N ALA A 80 -3.43 -7.06 3.60
CA ALA A 80 -4.16 -6.54 4.76
C ALA A 80 -5.35 -5.66 4.34
N ASN A 81 -5.15 -4.80 3.35
CA ASN A 81 -6.21 -3.94 2.83
C ASN A 81 -7.29 -4.73 2.07
N LEU A 82 -6.92 -5.68 1.22
CA LEU A 82 -7.86 -6.56 0.51
C LEU A 82 -8.67 -7.43 1.50
N PHE A 83 -8.05 -7.87 2.59
CA PHE A 83 -8.72 -8.56 3.67
C PHE A 83 -9.81 -7.70 4.31
N LEU A 84 -9.48 -6.49 4.74
CA LEU A 84 -10.46 -5.57 5.37
C LEU A 84 -11.56 -5.11 4.42
N ASP A 85 -11.33 -5.13 3.11
CA ASP A 85 -12.35 -4.82 2.10
C ASP A 85 -13.22 -6.03 1.74
N GLY A 86 -12.91 -7.22 2.28
CA GLY A 86 -13.62 -8.45 1.98
C GLY A 86 -13.32 -9.02 0.59
N GLU A 87 -12.30 -8.49 -0.09
CA GLU A 87 -11.93 -8.95 -1.43
C GLU A 87 -11.32 -10.35 -1.39
N LEU A 88 -10.52 -10.67 -0.36
CA LEU A 88 -9.98 -12.01 -0.19
C LEU A 88 -11.07 -13.05 0.07
N LEU A 89 -12.13 -12.70 0.80
CA LEU A 89 -13.24 -13.59 1.10
C LEU A 89 -13.99 -14.04 -0.17
N LYS A 90 -13.95 -13.24 -1.25
CA LYS A 90 -14.60 -13.58 -2.53
C LYS A 90 -13.95 -14.80 -3.22
N ILE A 91 -12.65 -15.01 -2.96
CA ILE A 91 -11.87 -16.10 -3.57
C ILE A 91 -11.50 -17.20 -2.57
N ASP A 92 -11.41 -16.88 -1.29
CA ASP A 92 -11.04 -17.82 -0.23
C ASP A 92 -11.96 -17.67 0.99
N LYS A 93 -12.79 -18.67 1.22
CA LYS A 93 -13.79 -18.70 2.28
C LYS A 93 -13.20 -18.64 3.70
N ASN A 94 -11.91 -18.92 3.86
CA ASN A 94 -11.23 -18.88 5.15
C ASN A 94 -10.79 -17.45 5.51
N ALA A 95 -10.76 -16.51 4.54
CA ALA A 95 -10.37 -15.12 4.77
C ALA A 95 -11.55 -14.28 5.29
N THR A 96 -12.29 -14.78 6.28
CA THR A 96 -13.40 -14.06 6.94
C THR A 96 -12.90 -12.85 7.72
N ILE A 97 -13.67 -11.74 7.75
CA ILE A 97 -13.25 -10.52 8.47
C ILE A 97 -13.57 -10.67 9.96
N ASP A 98 -12.86 -11.58 10.60
CA ASP A 98 -12.97 -11.91 12.03
C ASP A 98 -11.62 -12.48 12.54
N ARG A 99 -11.63 -13.00 13.76
CA ARG A 99 -10.45 -13.61 14.37
C ARG A 99 -9.87 -14.75 13.51
N ALA A 100 -10.72 -15.64 13.04
CA ALA A 100 -10.28 -16.81 12.27
C ALA A 100 -9.61 -16.40 10.97
N GLY A 101 -10.14 -15.39 10.29
CA GLY A 101 -9.53 -14.87 9.07
C GLY A 101 -8.21 -14.14 9.30
N VAL A 102 -8.05 -13.38 10.38
CA VAL A 102 -6.74 -12.78 10.75
C VAL A 102 -5.69 -13.86 10.99
N GLU A 103 -6.05 -14.91 11.75
CA GLU A 103 -5.17 -16.06 11.97
C GLU A 103 -4.79 -16.74 10.66
N TYR A 104 -5.79 -16.92 9.79
CA TYR A 104 -5.61 -17.57 8.49
C TYR A 104 -4.65 -16.77 7.59
N ILE A 105 -4.94 -15.50 7.30
CA ILE A 105 -4.10 -14.70 6.40
C ILE A 105 -2.69 -14.50 6.95
N SER A 106 -2.56 -14.34 8.28
CA SER A 106 -1.25 -14.17 8.91
C SER A 106 -0.44 -15.45 8.84
N LYS A 107 -1.03 -16.58 9.21
CA LYS A 107 -0.35 -17.87 9.21
C LYS A 107 0.10 -18.31 7.83
N PHE A 108 -0.75 -18.13 6.82
CA PHE A 108 -0.52 -18.62 5.46
C PHE A 108 0.12 -17.59 4.52
N PHE A 109 0.44 -16.37 4.99
CA PHE A 109 1.23 -15.43 4.20
C PHE A 109 2.62 -16.01 3.94
N SER A 110 3.05 -16.00 2.67
CA SER A 110 4.35 -16.51 2.21
C SER A 110 4.63 -17.94 2.65
N TRP A 111 3.60 -18.77 2.69
CA TRP A 111 3.65 -20.18 3.08
C TRP A 111 3.32 -21.09 1.89
N PRO A 112 3.89 -22.31 1.82
CA PRO A 112 3.52 -23.25 0.76
C PRO A 112 2.01 -23.49 0.71
N ASN A 113 1.44 -23.38 -0.48
CA ASN A 113 0.00 -23.45 -0.75
C ASN A 113 -0.84 -22.35 -0.04
N GLY A 114 -0.19 -21.29 0.42
CA GLY A 114 -0.82 -20.11 1.00
C GLY A 114 -0.76 -18.91 0.06
N PHE A 115 -0.72 -17.72 0.66
CA PHE A 115 -0.64 -16.48 -0.08
C PHE A 115 0.78 -16.21 -0.57
N PRO A 116 0.97 -15.51 -1.71
CA PRO A 116 2.28 -15.14 -2.21
C PRO A 116 2.97 -14.13 -1.29
N SER A 117 4.31 -14.00 -1.40
CA SER A 117 5.08 -12.97 -0.70
C SER A 117 5.12 -11.63 -1.42
N HIS A 118 4.77 -11.63 -2.70
CA HIS A 118 4.76 -10.46 -3.60
C HIS A 118 3.40 -10.36 -4.28
N ALA A 119 3.08 -9.16 -4.78
CA ALA A 119 1.87 -8.96 -5.56
C ALA A 119 1.83 -9.93 -6.76
N SER A 120 0.71 -10.60 -6.93
CA SER A 120 0.50 -11.59 -7.97
C SER A 120 -0.96 -11.59 -8.42
N PRO A 121 -1.27 -11.88 -9.68
CA PRO A 121 -2.64 -12.01 -10.19
C PRO A 121 -3.51 -13.05 -9.49
N SER A 122 -2.91 -13.89 -8.63
CA SER A 122 -3.68 -14.78 -7.74
C SER A 122 -4.44 -14.02 -6.63
N ALA A 123 -4.08 -12.76 -6.36
CA ALA A 123 -4.79 -11.92 -5.41
C ALA A 123 -5.88 -11.10 -6.13
N PRO A 124 -7.05 -10.85 -5.48
CA PRO A 124 -8.15 -10.11 -6.10
C PRO A 124 -7.73 -8.72 -6.59
N GLY A 125 -8.07 -8.40 -7.83
CA GLY A 125 -7.81 -7.09 -8.41
C GLY A 125 -6.35 -6.80 -8.74
N VAL A 126 -5.42 -7.72 -8.46
CA VAL A 126 -4.03 -7.58 -8.88
C VAL A 126 -3.89 -8.08 -10.31
N ILE A 127 -3.45 -7.21 -11.22
CA ILE A 127 -3.37 -7.48 -12.66
C ILE A 127 -1.94 -7.62 -13.18
N SER A 128 -0.94 -7.48 -12.30
CA SER A 128 0.47 -7.57 -12.68
C SER A 128 1.27 -8.33 -11.61
N GLU A 129 2.34 -8.97 -12.06
CA GLU A 129 3.33 -9.56 -11.15
C GLU A 129 4.18 -8.47 -10.51
N GLY A 130 4.38 -8.56 -9.20
CA GLY A 130 5.12 -7.57 -8.41
C GLY A 130 6.61 -7.88 -8.25
N GLY A 131 7.14 -8.89 -8.92
CA GLY A 131 8.55 -9.26 -8.86
C GLY A 131 9.44 -8.38 -9.73
N GLU A 132 8.93 -7.93 -10.86
CA GLU A 132 9.62 -7.03 -11.78
C GLU A 132 9.21 -5.57 -11.53
N LEU A 133 10.20 -4.68 -11.49
CA LEU A 133 9.97 -3.26 -11.25
C LEU A 133 9.94 -2.45 -12.55
N GLY A 134 9.16 -1.36 -12.54
CA GLY A 134 9.11 -0.38 -13.62
C GLY A 134 7.90 -0.47 -14.53
N TYR A 135 7.05 -1.48 -14.37
CA TYR A 135 5.91 -1.70 -15.26
C TYR A 135 4.57 -1.16 -14.73
N ALA A 136 4.49 -0.83 -13.45
CA ALA A 136 3.23 -0.48 -12.80
C ALA A 136 2.48 0.66 -13.49
N LEU A 137 3.19 1.73 -13.87
CA LEU A 137 2.58 2.88 -14.52
C LEU A 137 2.07 2.54 -15.93
N ALA A 138 2.83 1.77 -16.72
CA ALA A 138 2.37 1.30 -18.04
C ALA A 138 1.14 0.40 -17.90
N THR A 139 1.15 -0.51 -16.93
CA THR A 139 0.01 -1.37 -16.60
C THR A 139 -1.24 -0.54 -16.23
N ALA A 140 -1.06 0.53 -15.44
CA ALA A 140 -2.14 1.43 -15.06
C ALA A 140 -2.76 2.12 -16.28
N TYR A 141 -1.96 2.61 -17.21
CA TYR A 141 -2.46 3.20 -18.43
C TYR A 141 -3.16 2.18 -19.33
N GLY A 142 -2.61 0.97 -19.45
CA GLY A 142 -3.26 -0.12 -20.18
C GLY A 142 -4.64 -0.48 -19.60
N ALA A 143 -4.72 -0.58 -18.27
CA ALA A 143 -5.98 -0.82 -17.57
C ALA A 143 -6.99 0.34 -17.76
N ALA A 144 -6.50 1.59 -17.73
CA ALA A 144 -7.34 2.76 -17.95
C ALA A 144 -7.94 2.79 -19.38
N LEU A 145 -7.18 2.37 -20.39
CA LEU A 145 -7.68 2.28 -21.77
C LEU A 145 -8.77 1.22 -21.93
N SER A 146 -8.66 0.12 -21.20
CA SER A 146 -9.64 -0.99 -21.29
C SER A 146 -10.87 -0.82 -20.41
N ALA A 147 -10.81 0.07 -19.41
CA ALA A 147 -11.86 0.28 -18.41
C ALA A 147 -12.10 1.78 -18.14
N PRO A 148 -12.86 2.46 -19.03
CA PRO A 148 -13.07 3.92 -18.96
C PRO A 148 -13.71 4.40 -17.65
N GLU A 149 -14.47 3.55 -16.97
CA GLU A 149 -15.13 3.87 -15.69
C GLU A 149 -14.19 3.83 -14.49
N LYS A 150 -13.00 3.23 -14.61
CA LYS A 150 -12.11 3.00 -13.47
C LYS A 150 -11.33 4.24 -13.03
N ASN A 151 -11.16 4.35 -11.72
CA ASN A 151 -10.18 5.22 -11.08
C ASN A 151 -9.02 4.35 -10.59
N ILE A 152 -7.89 4.45 -11.26
CA ILE A 152 -6.74 3.58 -11.07
C ILE A 152 -5.69 4.33 -10.26
N VAL A 153 -5.49 3.90 -9.04
CA VAL A 153 -4.38 4.34 -8.18
C VAL A 153 -3.20 3.42 -8.42
N VAL A 154 -2.08 3.98 -8.84
CA VAL A 154 -0.85 3.21 -9.05
C VAL A 154 0.24 3.71 -8.12
N VAL A 155 0.80 2.81 -7.31
CA VAL A 155 1.94 3.10 -6.46
C VAL A 155 3.22 2.73 -7.18
N ILE A 156 4.15 3.68 -7.23
CA ILE A 156 5.49 3.53 -7.82
C ILE A 156 6.48 3.70 -6.67
N GLY A 157 7.33 2.72 -6.42
CA GLY A 157 8.42 2.87 -5.46
C GLY A 157 9.53 3.78 -6.02
N ASP A 158 10.24 4.48 -5.16
CA ASP A 158 11.33 5.37 -5.60
C ASP A 158 12.48 4.62 -6.28
N GLY A 159 12.77 3.38 -5.85
CA GLY A 159 13.72 2.50 -6.55
C GLY A 159 13.17 1.96 -7.88
N GLU A 160 11.86 1.79 -8.00
CA GLU A 160 11.19 1.45 -9.25
C GLU A 160 11.21 2.62 -10.23
N PHE A 161 10.98 3.84 -9.73
CA PHE A 161 10.96 5.06 -10.54
C PHE A 161 12.27 5.33 -11.28
N GLU A 162 13.41 4.77 -10.81
CA GLU A 162 14.72 4.87 -11.45
C GLU A 162 14.88 3.97 -12.69
N THR A 163 13.98 3.01 -12.89
CA THR A 163 14.10 2.06 -14.01
C THR A 163 13.79 2.73 -15.34
N GLY A 164 14.43 2.27 -16.40
CA GLY A 164 14.17 2.78 -17.76
C GLY A 164 12.71 2.61 -18.19
N THR A 165 12.08 1.50 -17.80
CA THR A 165 10.68 1.21 -18.11
C THR A 165 9.71 2.14 -17.38
N ALA A 166 9.96 2.47 -16.10
CA ALA A 166 9.15 3.44 -15.36
C ALA A 166 9.25 4.83 -16.00
N LEU A 167 10.47 5.30 -16.27
CA LEU A 167 10.67 6.62 -16.90
C LEU A 167 10.09 6.67 -18.33
N ALA A 168 10.22 5.61 -19.12
CA ALA A 168 9.58 5.54 -20.42
C ALA A 168 8.05 5.62 -20.30
N SER A 169 7.47 4.96 -19.32
CA SER A 169 6.01 4.96 -19.07
C SER A 169 5.46 6.34 -18.69
N MET A 170 6.29 7.24 -18.14
CA MET A 170 5.88 8.62 -17.86
C MET A 170 5.44 9.37 -19.13
N ASN A 171 5.97 9.01 -20.31
CA ASN A 171 5.57 9.63 -21.57
C ASN A 171 4.15 9.25 -22.02
N LEU A 172 3.58 8.17 -21.49
CA LEU A 172 2.22 7.74 -21.82
C LEU A 172 1.17 8.81 -21.50
N VAL A 173 1.43 9.68 -20.53
CA VAL A 173 0.56 10.82 -20.21
C VAL A 173 0.35 11.74 -21.41
N LYS A 174 1.31 11.83 -22.34
CA LYS A 174 1.20 12.64 -23.56
C LYS A 174 0.43 11.94 -24.67
N LEU A 175 0.45 10.60 -24.68
CA LEU A 175 -0.29 9.80 -25.68
C LEU A 175 -1.76 9.61 -25.30
N ILE A 176 -1.98 9.29 -24.03
CA ILE A 176 -3.30 8.95 -23.49
C ILE A 176 -3.91 10.16 -22.78
N GLY A 177 -3.22 11.30 -22.78
CA GLY A 177 -3.48 12.49 -21.97
C GLY A 177 -4.93 12.66 -21.60
N GLN A 178 -5.19 12.94 -20.33
CA GLN A 178 -6.54 13.14 -19.83
C GLN A 178 -7.16 14.38 -20.52
N LYS A 179 -7.68 14.17 -21.75
CA LYS A 179 -8.39 15.22 -22.47
C LYS A 179 -9.60 15.72 -21.68
N TYR A 180 -10.07 14.86 -20.78
CA TYR A 180 -11.15 15.19 -19.86
C TYR A 180 -10.74 14.70 -18.48
N SER A 181 -10.41 15.60 -17.58
CA SER A 181 -10.23 15.29 -16.16
C SER A 181 -11.52 14.70 -15.60
N ALA A 182 -11.45 13.94 -14.54
CA ALA A 182 -12.66 13.50 -13.84
C ALA A 182 -13.57 14.69 -13.47
N ILE A 183 -12.96 15.87 -13.26
CA ILE A 183 -13.65 17.13 -12.96
C ILE A 183 -14.42 17.64 -14.19
N GLU A 184 -13.81 17.64 -15.38
CA GLU A 184 -14.49 18.06 -16.60
C GLU A 184 -15.65 17.12 -16.96
N TYR A 185 -15.48 15.82 -16.73
CA TYR A 185 -16.55 14.84 -16.90
C TYR A 185 -17.70 15.04 -15.89
N GLU A 186 -17.40 15.35 -14.62
CA GLU A 186 -18.42 15.67 -13.62
C GLU A 186 -19.13 17.02 -13.93
N ALA A 187 -18.41 17.96 -14.54
CA ALA A 187 -18.97 19.24 -14.97
C ALA A 187 -19.82 19.12 -16.24
N ASP A 188 -19.46 18.22 -17.15
CA ASP A 188 -20.20 17.97 -18.40
C ASP A 188 -20.34 16.47 -18.68
N LYS A 189 -21.44 15.89 -18.21
CA LYS A 189 -21.77 14.47 -18.40
C LYS A 189 -22.10 14.08 -19.86
N THR A 190 -22.11 15.04 -20.77
CA THR A 190 -22.26 14.76 -22.20
C THR A 190 -20.94 14.34 -22.85
N LEU A 191 -19.80 14.59 -22.17
CA LEU A 191 -18.49 14.15 -22.62
C LEU A 191 -18.36 12.63 -22.45
N ASN A 192 -18.10 11.93 -23.53
CA ASN A 192 -17.79 10.50 -23.46
C ASN A 192 -16.39 10.30 -22.85
N LYS A 193 -16.33 9.66 -21.71
CA LYS A 193 -15.06 9.27 -21.08
C LYS A 193 -14.37 8.21 -21.95
N ILE A 194 -13.26 8.58 -22.58
CA ILE A 194 -12.55 7.71 -23.54
C ILE A 194 -11.71 6.65 -22.81
N HIS A 195 -11.24 6.96 -21.59
CA HIS A 195 -10.41 6.07 -20.78
C HIS A 195 -10.60 6.35 -19.29
N GLY A 196 -10.17 5.40 -18.46
CA GLY A 196 -10.13 5.52 -17.00
C GLY A 196 -9.18 6.63 -16.52
N THR A 197 -9.31 7.00 -15.26
CA THR A 197 -8.41 7.96 -14.60
C THR A 197 -7.22 7.22 -14.01
N VAL A 198 -5.99 7.68 -14.27
CA VAL A 198 -4.78 7.17 -13.63
C VAL A 198 -4.27 8.20 -12.63
N LEU A 199 -4.11 7.77 -11.37
CA LEU A 199 -3.59 8.57 -10.26
C LEU A 199 -2.28 7.97 -9.78
N PRO A 200 -1.11 8.45 -10.29
CA PRO A 200 0.19 7.95 -9.87
C PRO A 200 0.58 8.49 -8.50
N PHE A 201 1.09 7.59 -7.65
CA PHE A 201 1.69 7.90 -6.36
C PHE A 201 3.13 7.39 -6.33
N LEU A 202 4.09 8.30 -6.28
CA LEU A 202 5.48 7.97 -5.97
C LEU A 202 5.62 7.84 -4.45
N HIS A 203 5.90 6.64 -3.96
CA HIS A 203 6.25 6.42 -2.57
C HIS A 203 7.74 6.66 -2.38
N LEU A 204 8.08 7.87 -1.93
CA LEU A 204 9.46 8.35 -1.76
C LEU A 204 9.92 8.07 -0.32
N ASN A 205 10.62 6.96 -0.12
CA ASN A 205 11.20 6.59 1.18
C ASN A 205 12.74 6.67 1.22
N GLY A 206 13.38 6.93 0.08
CA GLY A 206 14.79 7.23 -0.05
C GLY A 206 15.72 6.02 -0.18
N TYR A 207 15.24 4.77 -0.07
CA TYR A 207 16.12 3.60 0.01
C TYR A 207 15.64 2.40 -0.82
N LYS A 208 16.61 1.67 -1.38
CA LYS A 208 16.48 0.33 -1.98
C LYS A 208 16.81 -0.76 -0.96
N ILE A 209 17.16 -1.94 -1.46
CA ILE A 209 17.49 -3.14 -0.65
C ILE A 209 18.74 -2.91 0.21
N SER A 210 19.78 -2.28 -0.35
CA SER A 210 21.11 -2.18 0.26
C SER A 210 21.70 -0.77 0.25
N GLY A 211 20.89 0.24 -0.07
CA GLY A 211 21.39 1.62 -0.12
C GLY A 211 20.35 2.63 -0.56
N PRO A 212 20.71 3.91 -0.61
CA PRO A 212 19.82 4.99 -1.01
C PRO A 212 19.44 4.89 -2.49
N THR A 213 18.25 5.40 -2.83
CA THR A 213 17.80 5.55 -4.21
C THR A 213 18.43 6.79 -4.85
N ILE A 214 18.57 6.80 -6.18
CA ILE A 214 18.95 8.02 -6.94
C ILE A 214 17.82 9.05 -6.82
N THR A 215 16.57 8.59 -6.89
CA THR A 215 15.38 9.43 -6.73
C THR A 215 15.38 10.14 -5.38
N GLY A 216 15.69 9.43 -4.28
CA GLY A 216 15.76 9.98 -2.94
C GLY A 216 16.95 10.93 -2.68
N ARG A 217 17.94 10.96 -3.59
CA ARG A 217 19.06 11.91 -3.54
C ARG A 217 18.78 13.22 -4.25
N LYS A 218 17.70 13.30 -5.03
CA LYS A 218 17.28 14.53 -5.67
C LYS A 218 16.68 15.48 -4.63
N SER A 219 16.90 16.77 -4.78
CA SER A 219 16.11 17.76 -4.07
C SER A 219 14.66 17.68 -4.52
N GLU A 220 13.74 18.13 -3.68
CA GLU A 220 12.31 18.17 -4.02
C GLU A 220 12.08 18.98 -5.30
N HIS A 221 12.80 20.10 -5.45
CA HIS A 221 12.73 20.91 -6.66
C HIS A 221 13.12 20.13 -7.92
N GLU A 222 14.25 19.43 -7.92
CA GLU A 222 14.72 18.62 -9.05
C GLU A 222 13.72 17.52 -9.40
N LEU A 223 13.17 16.83 -8.39
CA LEU A 223 12.19 15.77 -8.59
C LEU A 223 10.90 16.31 -9.20
N MET A 224 10.40 17.44 -8.67
CA MET A 224 9.19 18.08 -9.20
C MET A 224 9.40 18.58 -10.63
N GLN A 225 10.57 19.13 -10.97
CA GLN A 225 10.87 19.57 -12.32
C GLN A 225 10.96 18.40 -13.31
N LEU A 226 11.57 17.30 -12.89
CA LEU A 226 11.60 16.07 -13.69
C LEU A 226 10.18 15.59 -14.04
N ILE A 227 9.31 15.51 -13.03
CA ILE A 227 7.91 15.06 -13.20
C ILE A 227 7.12 16.03 -14.10
N ARG A 228 7.30 17.34 -13.92
CA ARG A 228 6.72 18.37 -14.80
C ARG A 228 7.18 18.25 -16.25
N GLY A 229 8.44 17.90 -16.46
CA GLY A 229 9.02 17.70 -17.79
C GLY A 229 8.30 16.61 -18.60
N PHE A 230 7.76 15.58 -17.95
CA PHE A 230 6.90 14.57 -18.58
C PHE A 230 5.49 15.06 -18.85
N GLY A 231 5.03 16.16 -18.22
CA GLY A 231 3.69 16.73 -18.41
C GLY A 231 2.70 16.43 -17.29
N PHE A 232 3.19 16.04 -16.13
CA PHE A 232 2.40 15.90 -14.92
C PHE A 232 2.43 17.17 -14.06
N SER A 233 1.47 17.25 -13.13
CA SER A 233 1.41 18.27 -12.07
C SER A 233 1.75 17.60 -10.73
N PRO A 234 3.03 17.68 -10.27
CA PRO A 234 3.45 17.04 -9.03
C PRO A 234 2.87 17.73 -7.80
N ILE A 235 2.40 16.94 -6.84
CA ILE A 235 1.86 17.36 -5.54
C ILE A 235 2.59 16.59 -4.46
N MET A 236 3.27 17.30 -3.56
CA MET A 236 3.97 16.69 -2.43
C MET A 236 3.03 16.48 -1.26
N ILE A 237 3.13 15.30 -0.64
CA ILE A 237 2.48 14.93 0.62
C ILE A 237 3.61 14.69 1.62
N GLU A 238 3.88 15.68 2.48
CA GLU A 238 5.06 15.69 3.34
C GLU A 238 4.80 15.10 4.72
N THR A 239 3.53 14.98 5.11
CA THR A 239 3.15 14.48 6.43
C THR A 239 2.30 13.22 6.31
N GLU A 240 2.38 12.38 7.35
CA GLU A 240 1.57 11.17 7.47
C GLU A 240 0.15 11.46 7.96
N ALA A 241 -0.21 12.74 8.18
CA ALA A 241 -1.53 13.11 8.65
C ALA A 241 -2.60 12.92 7.55
N PRO A 242 -3.69 12.18 7.81
CA PRO A 242 -4.76 11.95 6.83
C PRO A 242 -5.38 13.24 6.27
N ARG A 243 -5.36 14.32 7.05
CA ARG A 243 -5.84 15.64 6.62
C ARG A 243 -5.02 16.21 5.47
N ASP A 244 -3.69 16.06 5.50
CA ASP A 244 -2.81 16.60 4.46
C ASP A 244 -2.90 15.74 3.20
N PHE A 245 -3.12 14.43 3.37
CA PHE A 245 -3.43 13.55 2.26
C PHE A 245 -4.73 13.96 1.55
N ALA A 246 -5.80 14.22 2.33
CA ALA A 246 -7.07 14.69 1.78
C ALA A 246 -6.95 16.03 1.04
N LYS A 247 -6.15 16.97 1.56
CA LYS A 247 -5.86 18.25 0.86
C LYS A 247 -5.15 18.02 -0.45
N ALA A 248 -4.16 17.13 -0.50
CA ALA A 248 -3.44 16.81 -1.71
C ALA A 248 -4.36 16.20 -2.78
N LEU A 249 -5.24 15.28 -2.39
CA LEU A 249 -6.25 14.70 -3.28
C LEU A 249 -7.19 15.77 -3.83
N GLU A 250 -7.66 16.68 -2.98
CA GLU A 250 -8.52 17.78 -3.41
C GLU A 250 -7.80 18.73 -4.38
N GLN A 251 -6.55 19.08 -4.08
CA GLN A 251 -5.70 19.86 -4.98
C GLN A 251 -5.52 19.14 -6.34
N GLY A 252 -5.37 17.82 -6.31
CA GLY A 252 -5.22 17.00 -7.53
C GLY A 252 -6.38 17.13 -8.50
N LYS A 253 -7.60 17.35 -8.01
CA LYS A 253 -8.79 17.57 -8.84
C LYS A 253 -8.70 18.81 -9.74
N SER A 254 -7.87 19.80 -9.38
CA SER A 254 -7.67 21.01 -10.18
C SER A 254 -6.64 20.84 -11.31
N TYR A 255 -6.01 19.69 -11.45
CA TYR A 255 -4.99 19.40 -12.44
C TYR A 255 -5.42 18.31 -13.41
N ALA A 256 -5.09 18.47 -14.69
CA ALA A 256 -5.37 17.48 -15.72
C ALA A 256 -4.60 16.16 -15.50
N ASN A 257 -3.37 16.23 -15.03
CA ASN A 257 -2.49 15.07 -14.81
C ASN A 257 -1.79 15.18 -13.44
N PRO A 258 -2.52 15.00 -12.32
CA PRO A 258 -1.90 15.04 -11.00
C PRO A 258 -0.92 13.87 -10.84
N PHE A 259 0.18 14.11 -10.15
CA PHE A 259 1.16 13.11 -9.75
C PHE A 259 1.52 13.32 -8.29
N PHE A 260 1.12 12.40 -7.45
CA PHE A 260 1.31 12.53 -6.01
C PHE A 260 2.67 11.97 -5.59
N ILE A 261 3.34 12.64 -4.67
CA ILE A 261 4.61 12.19 -4.08
C ILE A 261 4.38 12.08 -2.58
N LEU A 262 4.28 10.85 -2.08
CA LEU A 262 4.18 10.58 -0.65
C LEU A 262 5.59 10.36 -0.09
N LYS A 263 6.03 11.27 0.78
CA LYS A 263 7.32 11.19 1.46
C LYS A 263 7.15 10.58 2.84
N THR A 264 7.80 9.44 3.10
CA THR A 264 7.83 8.78 4.41
C THR A 264 9.24 8.32 4.73
N ALA A 265 9.53 8.04 6.00
CA ALA A 265 10.74 7.29 6.33
C ALA A 265 10.57 5.84 5.88
N LYS A 266 11.63 5.21 5.32
CA LYS A 266 11.60 3.78 5.04
C LYS A 266 11.44 3.00 6.34
N GLY A 267 10.44 2.12 6.40
CA GLY A 267 10.11 1.39 7.63
C GLY A 267 9.42 2.24 8.71
N ALA A 268 8.83 3.38 8.33
CA ALA A 268 7.98 4.17 9.23
C ALA A 268 6.95 3.30 9.94
N SER A 269 6.51 3.73 11.13
CA SER A 269 5.60 2.98 12.01
C SER A 269 6.20 1.68 12.58
N GLY A 270 7.45 1.32 12.22
CA GLY A 270 8.19 0.17 12.75
C GLY A 270 9.26 0.57 13.78
N PRO A 271 10.09 -0.41 14.21
CA PRO A 271 11.19 -0.14 15.12
C PRO A 271 12.15 0.90 14.57
N THR A 272 12.51 1.89 15.39
CA THR A 272 13.46 2.94 15.00
C THR A 272 14.90 2.45 15.07
N GLU A 273 15.18 1.56 16.02
CA GLU A 273 16.51 1.02 16.31
C GLU A 273 16.41 -0.44 16.75
N VAL A 274 17.40 -1.25 16.37
CA VAL A 274 17.56 -2.65 16.79
C VAL A 274 19.03 -2.90 17.11
N ALA A 275 19.33 -3.35 18.32
CA ALA A 275 20.70 -3.63 18.78
C ALA A 275 21.70 -2.49 18.52
N GLY A 276 21.30 -1.24 18.74
CA GLY A 276 22.12 -0.04 18.52
C GLY A 276 22.22 0.42 17.05
N ALA A 277 21.60 -0.30 16.12
CA ALA A 277 21.58 0.10 14.70
C ALA A 277 20.26 0.82 14.35
N LYS A 278 20.37 1.99 13.70
CA LYS A 278 19.21 2.71 13.19
C LYS A 278 18.54 1.88 12.07
N ILE A 279 17.24 1.59 12.22
CA ILE A 279 16.46 0.78 11.29
C ILE A 279 15.50 1.68 10.47
N ALA A 280 14.62 2.43 11.12
CA ALA A 280 13.73 3.35 10.40
C ALA A 280 14.51 4.47 9.70
N GLY A 281 14.08 4.80 8.47
CA GLY A 281 14.80 5.74 7.61
C GLY A 281 16.13 5.20 7.10
N ASN A 282 16.24 3.87 7.00
CA ASN A 282 17.43 3.18 6.52
C ASN A 282 17.05 1.95 5.67
N TYR A 283 17.96 1.50 4.79
CA TYR A 283 17.76 0.28 3.99
C TYR A 283 17.61 -0.99 4.84
N LEU A 284 18.09 -0.99 6.10
CA LEU A 284 17.96 -2.13 7.02
C LEU A 284 16.49 -2.50 7.31
N SER A 285 15.56 -1.55 7.17
CA SER A 285 14.12 -1.82 7.30
C SER A 285 13.48 -2.41 6.03
N HIS A 286 14.24 -2.59 4.93
CA HIS A 286 13.66 -3.00 3.65
C HIS A 286 12.89 -4.32 3.72
N GLN A 287 13.48 -5.33 4.36
CA GLN A 287 12.86 -6.65 4.53
C GLN A 287 12.25 -6.78 5.93
N ILE A 288 12.92 -7.53 6.78
CA ILE A 288 12.46 -7.89 8.13
C ILE A 288 13.34 -7.14 9.14
N PRO A 289 12.79 -6.16 9.87
CA PRO A 289 13.57 -5.38 10.83
C PRO A 289 14.15 -6.20 11.98
N LEU A 290 13.36 -7.17 12.47
CA LEU A 290 13.69 -8.04 13.62
C LEU A 290 13.98 -9.46 13.10
N LYS A 291 15.16 -9.66 12.54
CA LYS A 291 15.53 -10.92 11.85
C LYS A 291 15.66 -12.10 12.79
N ASN A 292 16.02 -11.84 14.05
CA ASN A 292 16.30 -12.84 15.07
C ASN A 292 15.15 -12.97 16.08
N ALA A 293 13.98 -12.39 15.84
CA ALA A 293 12.83 -12.44 16.76
C ALA A 293 12.44 -13.87 17.20
N LYS A 294 12.83 -14.90 16.44
CA LYS A 294 12.60 -16.30 16.77
C LYS A 294 13.61 -16.87 17.79
N THR A 295 14.74 -16.23 17.99
CA THR A 295 15.86 -16.77 18.80
C THR A 295 16.47 -15.76 19.75
N ASP A 296 16.17 -14.48 19.60
CA ASP A 296 16.68 -13.39 20.42
C ASP A 296 15.54 -12.76 21.22
N GLN A 297 15.67 -12.80 22.55
CA GLN A 297 14.63 -12.32 23.46
C GLN A 297 14.41 -10.80 23.33
N SER A 298 15.47 -10.04 23.07
CA SER A 298 15.36 -8.58 22.93
C SER A 298 14.60 -8.18 21.67
N GLU A 299 14.82 -8.88 20.56
CA GLU A 299 14.05 -8.67 19.33
C GLU A 299 12.58 -9.15 19.48
N LEU A 300 12.36 -10.26 20.20
CA LEU A 300 11.02 -10.75 20.50
C LEU A 300 10.22 -9.75 21.36
N ASP A 301 10.84 -9.23 22.42
CA ASP A 301 10.22 -8.22 23.29
C ASP A 301 9.95 -6.93 22.50
N LEU A 302 10.86 -6.53 21.62
CA LEU A 302 10.67 -5.37 20.74
C LEU A 302 9.53 -5.59 19.72
N LEU A 303 9.38 -6.80 19.17
CA LEU A 303 8.27 -7.16 18.30
C LEU A 303 6.92 -7.04 19.04
N GLU A 304 6.86 -7.51 20.29
CA GLU A 304 5.66 -7.40 21.09
C GLU A 304 5.29 -5.92 21.35
N ILE A 305 6.28 -5.09 21.71
CA ILE A 305 6.10 -3.64 21.90
C ILE A 305 5.60 -3.00 20.59
N TRP A 306 6.21 -3.36 19.47
CA TRP A 306 5.82 -2.85 18.16
C TRP A 306 4.39 -3.20 17.79
N LEU A 307 3.99 -4.46 17.91
CA LEU A 307 2.61 -4.91 17.66
C LEU A 307 1.61 -4.20 18.58
N LYS A 308 1.93 -4.08 19.88
CA LYS A 308 1.06 -3.39 20.85
C LYS A 308 0.88 -1.90 20.55
N SER A 309 1.86 -1.26 19.91
CA SER A 309 1.79 0.18 19.57
C SER A 309 0.65 0.54 18.62
N TYR A 310 0.12 -0.44 17.88
CA TYR A 310 -1.00 -0.22 16.97
C TYR A 310 -2.38 -0.23 17.65
N ASP A 311 -2.44 -0.62 18.93
CA ASP A 311 -3.70 -0.72 19.69
C ASP A 311 -4.78 -1.53 18.97
N PHE A 312 -4.35 -2.65 18.36
CA PHE A 312 -5.25 -3.52 17.60
C PHE A 312 -6.05 -4.43 18.54
N SER A 313 -7.34 -4.44 18.33
CA SER A 313 -8.27 -5.34 19.01
C SER A 313 -9.14 -6.05 17.98
N PRO A 314 -9.49 -7.35 18.17
CA PRO A 314 -10.42 -8.07 17.30
C PRO A 314 -11.77 -7.38 17.13
N ASP A 315 -12.21 -6.59 18.12
CA ASP A 315 -13.47 -5.85 18.04
C ASP A 315 -13.47 -4.79 16.93
N LEU A 316 -12.31 -4.27 16.56
CA LEU A 316 -12.18 -3.33 15.45
C LEU A 316 -12.57 -3.96 14.11
N LEU A 317 -12.45 -5.27 13.97
CA LEU A 317 -12.83 -5.98 12.74
C LEU A 317 -14.32 -5.86 12.42
N LYS A 318 -15.17 -5.68 13.45
CA LYS A 318 -16.62 -5.49 13.27
C LYS A 318 -16.96 -4.28 12.40
N HIS A 319 -16.08 -3.27 12.37
CA HIS A 319 -16.26 -2.06 11.56
C HIS A 319 -16.03 -2.30 10.06
N TYR A 320 -15.40 -3.42 9.70
CA TYR A 320 -15.05 -3.78 8.33
C TYR A 320 -15.89 -4.93 7.79
N GLN A 321 -16.66 -5.61 8.63
CA GLN A 321 -17.58 -6.65 8.18
C GLN A 321 -18.61 -6.06 7.20
N PRO A 322 -19.00 -6.78 6.14
CA PRO A 322 -20.10 -6.37 5.29
C PRO A 322 -21.31 -6.13 6.18
N GLN A 323 -21.82 -4.90 6.20
CA GLN A 323 -23.12 -4.67 6.80
C GLN A 323 -24.09 -5.55 6.01
N ASN A 324 -24.80 -6.46 6.70
CA ASN A 324 -25.93 -7.17 6.13
C ASN A 324 -26.95 -6.10 5.70
N SER A 325 -26.81 -5.59 4.50
CA SER A 325 -27.82 -4.78 3.85
C SER A 325 -29.03 -5.69 3.57
N LYS A 326 -29.87 -5.85 4.57
CA LYS A 326 -31.31 -6.02 4.32
C LYS A 326 -31.73 -4.68 3.73
N GLU A 327 -31.66 -4.59 2.44
CA GLU A 327 -32.29 -3.65 1.54
C GLU A 327 -31.38 -3.43 0.34
N SER A 328 -31.49 -4.30 -0.63
CA SER A 328 -31.23 -3.94 -2.01
C SER A 328 -32.48 -3.23 -2.51
N PRO A 329 -32.50 -1.92 -2.71
CA PRO A 329 -33.54 -1.32 -3.53
C PRO A 329 -33.08 -1.48 -4.97
N ASN A 330 -33.84 -2.28 -5.68
CA ASN A 330 -33.90 -2.43 -7.13
C ASN A 330 -32.87 -3.38 -7.78
N ALA A 331 -33.37 -4.59 -8.01
CA ALA A 331 -33.01 -5.41 -9.15
C ALA A 331 -33.23 -4.65 -10.48
#